data_0cc66c0e3d2f761a19ca92e02d9558c7
#
_entry.id   0cc66c0e3d2f761a19ca92e02d9558c7
#
_cell.length_a   1.000
_cell.length_b   1.000
_cell.length_c   1.000
_cell.angle_alpha   90.00
_cell.angle_beta   90.00
_cell.angle_gamma   90.00
#
_symmetry.space_group_name_H-M   'P 1'
#
loop_
_entity.id
_entity.type
_entity.pdbx_description
1 polymer ?
#
loop_
_entity_poly.entity_id
_entity_poly.type
_entity_poly.pdbx_seq_one_letter_code
_entity_poly.pdbx_strand_id
1 'polypeptide(L)'
;MIIGSCGFGGTGSSVITDFIREFDGIQVFDDFEFSFTYRVDGIEDLEYHLMKQYAKDISGDAAIKRFLYAANYIDTPLIHKPCSPKEYHSIVNKFVNSIVQTTFKGMESIDIISGNVLRNIFALGMKKKLLRLFVERWTKRPCYIWPYRDIHVCVEPENFYVAAKQFIRDILTAMGADLNKPIVLDQPFEGNAPENSFKFFDDPIALIVDRDPRDLFLEVKKHGFNEGRFIPIENVRKFVEYFKRIHTQRHTMQTDRILPIQFEDLIYNYEVTTQKVIKFCRLGQHVRKRQIFNPQRSINNTNLIRLYPEEKENVEYIEKELPEYLFHFENYKDVKISGDFVLGSEKHIENSEKMFHLKH
;
A
#
# COMPACT_ATOMS: atom_id res chain seq x y z
N MET A 1 3.72 7.18 -17.81
CA MET A 1 2.92 7.84 -16.76
C MET A 1 2.34 6.76 -15.86
N ILE A 2 2.46 6.93 -14.55
CA ILE A 2 1.88 6.04 -13.54
C ILE A 2 0.76 6.78 -12.83
N ILE A 3 -0.42 6.18 -12.78
CA ILE A 3 -1.60 6.72 -12.11
C ILE A 3 -1.86 5.87 -10.87
N GLY A 4 -1.72 6.44 -9.69
CA GLY A 4 -2.07 5.78 -8.44
C GLY A 4 -3.54 6.03 -8.09
N SER A 5 -4.31 4.96 -7.92
CA SER A 5 -5.59 4.99 -7.24
C SER A 5 -5.37 4.73 -5.77
N CYS A 6 -5.53 5.73 -4.94
CA CYS A 6 -5.17 5.71 -3.53
C CYS A 6 -6.36 6.11 -2.64
N GLY A 7 -6.31 5.73 -1.38
CA GLY A 7 -7.33 6.07 -0.39
C GLY A 7 -6.84 5.80 1.03
N PHE A 8 -7.76 5.82 2.00
CA PHE A 8 -7.45 5.66 3.43
C PHE A 8 -7.98 4.34 4.03
N GLY A 9 -8.26 3.34 3.17
CA GLY A 9 -8.90 2.09 3.56
C GLY A 9 -10.43 2.21 3.63
N GLY A 10 -11.14 1.40 2.85
CA GLY A 10 -12.61 1.40 2.78
C GLY A 10 -13.23 2.64 2.13
N THR A 11 -12.43 3.57 1.61
CA THR A 11 -12.92 4.83 1.02
C THR A 11 -13.42 4.70 -0.41
N GLY A 12 -13.34 3.49 -1.00
CA GLY A 12 -13.88 3.21 -2.33
C GLY A 12 -12.95 3.60 -3.48
N SER A 13 -11.62 3.58 -3.28
CA SER A 13 -10.63 3.86 -4.33
C SER A 13 -10.77 2.95 -5.56
N SER A 14 -11.26 1.72 -5.39
CA SER A 14 -11.52 0.79 -6.48
C SER A 14 -12.48 1.32 -7.55
N VAL A 15 -13.40 2.23 -7.22
CA VAL A 15 -14.32 2.82 -8.21
C VAL A 15 -13.57 3.67 -9.26
N ILE A 16 -12.43 4.25 -8.89
CA ILE A 16 -11.58 4.99 -9.82
C ILE A 16 -10.90 4.03 -10.81
N THR A 17 -10.40 2.89 -10.35
CA THR A 17 -9.83 1.88 -11.25
C THR A 17 -10.88 1.34 -12.22
N ASP A 18 -12.08 1.08 -11.72
CA ASP A 18 -13.23 0.66 -12.53
C ASP A 18 -13.62 1.72 -13.57
N PHE A 19 -13.67 3.00 -13.16
CA PHE A 19 -13.94 4.10 -14.09
C PHE A 19 -12.86 4.23 -15.17
N ILE A 20 -11.58 4.21 -14.78
CA ILE A 20 -10.48 4.38 -15.73
C ILE A 20 -10.40 3.18 -16.70
N ARG A 21 -10.77 1.98 -16.25
CA ARG A 21 -10.84 0.77 -17.11
C ARG A 21 -11.84 0.90 -18.27
N GLU A 22 -12.75 1.87 -18.21
CA GLU A 22 -13.66 2.17 -19.31
C GLU A 22 -13.01 2.84 -20.52
N PHE A 23 -11.74 3.25 -20.42
CA PHE A 23 -11.01 3.96 -21.47
C PHE A 23 -10.06 3.04 -22.27
N ASP A 24 -9.90 3.35 -23.56
CA ASP A 24 -8.93 2.66 -24.37
C ASP A 24 -7.48 3.17 -24.13
N GLY A 25 -6.53 2.28 -24.41
CA GLY A 25 -5.11 2.62 -24.40
C GLY A 25 -4.46 2.71 -23.02
N ILE A 26 -5.19 2.36 -21.95
CA ILE A 26 -4.70 2.36 -20.59
C ILE A 26 -4.61 0.93 -20.04
N GLN A 27 -3.68 0.68 -19.14
CA GLN A 27 -3.49 -0.59 -18.47
C GLN A 27 -3.83 -0.43 -17.00
N VAL A 28 -4.59 -1.36 -16.42
CA VAL A 28 -5.02 -1.32 -15.02
C VAL A 28 -4.57 -2.59 -14.32
N PHE A 29 -3.76 -2.43 -13.29
CA PHE A 29 -3.26 -3.49 -12.41
C PHE A 29 -3.80 -3.24 -11.00
N ASP A 30 -4.90 -3.88 -10.67
CA ASP A 30 -5.62 -3.75 -9.39
C ASP A 30 -5.96 -5.11 -8.74
N ASP A 31 -5.26 -6.16 -9.16
CA ASP A 31 -5.43 -7.51 -8.56
C ASP A 31 -4.79 -7.57 -7.15
N PHE A 32 -3.99 -6.58 -6.78
CA PHE A 32 -3.39 -6.41 -5.46
C PHE A 32 -2.94 -4.95 -5.23
N GLU A 33 -2.81 -4.55 -3.97
CA GLU A 33 -2.27 -3.26 -3.58
C GLU A 33 -0.76 -3.19 -3.84
N PHE A 34 -0.32 -2.18 -4.61
CA PHE A 34 1.08 -1.95 -4.95
C PHE A 34 1.84 -1.21 -3.83
N SER A 35 1.63 -1.62 -2.57
CA SER A 35 2.00 -0.88 -1.36
C SER A 35 3.45 -1.04 -0.93
N PHE A 36 4.25 -1.87 -1.58
CA PHE A 36 5.62 -2.20 -1.13
C PHE A 36 6.62 -1.02 -1.22
N THR A 37 6.24 0.10 -1.81
CA THR A 37 7.06 1.32 -1.81
C THR A 37 7.05 2.02 -0.46
N TYR A 38 5.89 2.19 0.17
CA TYR A 38 5.70 2.97 1.39
C TYR A 38 5.41 2.13 2.65
N ARG A 39 5.17 0.84 2.52
CA ARG A 39 5.00 -0.03 3.70
C ARG A 39 6.28 -0.12 4.53
N VAL A 40 6.13 -0.56 5.77
CA VAL A 40 7.26 -0.82 6.68
C VAL A 40 8.26 -1.79 6.02
N ASP A 41 9.54 -1.46 6.09
CA ASP A 41 10.64 -2.15 5.40
C ASP A 41 10.55 -2.13 3.87
N GLY A 42 9.77 -1.18 3.30
CA GLY A 42 9.71 -0.89 1.88
C GLY A 42 10.82 0.03 1.39
N ILE A 43 10.62 0.61 0.19
CA ILE A 43 11.65 1.46 -0.45
C ILE A 43 11.83 2.78 0.31
N GLU A 44 10.77 3.36 0.89
CA GLU A 44 10.85 4.60 1.67
C GLU A 44 11.64 4.40 2.96
N ASP A 45 11.46 3.29 3.67
CA ASP A 45 12.25 2.95 4.85
C ASP A 45 13.72 2.70 4.48
N LEU A 46 13.94 2.02 3.36
CA LEU A 46 15.28 1.81 2.84
C LEU A 46 15.96 3.16 2.50
N GLU A 47 15.26 4.06 1.81
CA GLU A 47 15.73 5.42 1.55
C GLU A 47 16.09 6.17 2.84
N TYR A 48 15.19 6.12 3.84
CA TYR A 48 15.44 6.79 5.10
C TYR A 48 16.77 6.36 5.73
N HIS A 49 17.01 5.06 5.82
CA HIS A 49 18.19 4.51 6.44
C HIS A 49 19.47 4.67 5.61
N LEU A 50 19.38 4.65 4.30
CA LEU A 50 20.55 4.74 3.43
C LEU A 50 20.90 6.19 3.06
N MET A 51 19.90 7.07 2.92
CA MET A 51 20.10 8.41 2.36
C MET A 51 19.95 9.53 3.40
N LYS A 52 19.22 9.32 4.50
CA LYS A 52 18.88 10.39 5.45
C LYS A 52 19.45 10.18 6.86
N GLN A 53 19.68 8.95 7.26
CA GLN A 53 20.19 8.64 8.60
C GLN A 53 21.73 8.64 8.64
N TYR A 54 22.33 9.22 9.69
CA TYR A 54 23.79 9.37 9.77
C TYR A 54 24.53 8.11 10.23
N ALA A 55 23.95 7.27 11.08
CA ALA A 55 24.57 6.03 11.55
C ALA A 55 24.44 4.89 10.51
N LYS A 56 24.95 5.12 9.30
CA LYS A 56 24.67 4.31 8.11
C LYS A 56 25.46 3.02 8.01
N ASP A 57 26.60 2.95 8.66
CA ASP A 57 27.46 1.76 8.71
C ASP A 57 26.73 0.55 9.33
N ILE A 58 25.96 0.75 10.40
CA ILE A 58 25.19 -0.29 11.08
C ILE A 58 23.76 -0.33 10.53
N SER A 59 23.10 0.83 10.44
CA SER A 59 21.68 0.90 10.03
C SER A 59 21.45 0.50 8.58
N GLY A 60 22.45 0.72 7.70
CA GLY A 60 22.37 0.36 6.29
C GLY A 60 22.24 -1.14 6.08
N ASP A 61 23.09 -1.97 6.70
CA ASP A 61 22.99 -3.42 6.62
C ASP A 61 21.65 -3.93 7.19
N ALA A 62 21.24 -3.40 8.34
CA ALA A 62 19.99 -3.77 8.96
C ALA A 62 18.79 -3.44 8.06
N ALA A 63 18.77 -2.26 7.44
CA ALA A 63 17.71 -1.85 6.52
C ALA A 63 17.66 -2.75 5.28
N ILE A 64 18.80 -3.06 4.66
CA ILE A 64 18.87 -3.96 3.52
C ILE A 64 18.37 -5.36 3.88
N LYS A 65 18.76 -5.90 5.02
CA LYS A 65 18.31 -7.22 5.48
C LYS A 65 16.81 -7.26 5.77
N ARG A 66 16.24 -6.19 6.37
CA ARG A 66 14.80 -6.08 6.59
C ARG A 66 14.03 -5.95 5.27
N PHE A 67 14.51 -5.11 4.36
CA PHE A 67 13.94 -4.99 3.01
C PHE A 67 13.96 -6.34 2.28
N LEU A 68 15.11 -7.05 2.28
CA LEU A 68 15.22 -8.40 1.69
C LEU A 68 14.27 -9.40 2.35
N TYR A 69 14.13 -9.34 3.68
CA TYR A 69 13.19 -10.21 4.40
C TYR A 69 11.75 -9.93 3.98
N ALA A 70 11.37 -8.66 3.97
CA ALA A 70 10.04 -8.24 3.56
C ALA A 70 9.75 -8.66 2.11
N ALA A 71 10.66 -8.35 1.19
CA ALA A 71 10.51 -8.71 -0.21
C ALA A 71 10.42 -10.22 -0.45
N ASN A 72 11.15 -11.03 0.33
CA ASN A 72 11.19 -12.48 0.11
C ASN A 72 10.03 -13.26 0.76
N TYR A 73 9.34 -12.69 1.76
CA TYR A 73 8.35 -13.44 2.55
C TYR A 73 6.98 -12.81 2.65
N ILE A 74 6.88 -11.48 2.58
CA ILE A 74 5.63 -10.76 2.85
C ILE A 74 5.23 -9.78 1.76
N ASP A 75 6.00 -9.66 0.69
CA ASP A 75 5.67 -8.71 -0.38
C ASP A 75 4.42 -9.11 -1.15
N THR A 76 3.61 -8.10 -1.45
CA THR A 76 2.37 -8.25 -2.17
C THR A 76 2.56 -8.93 -3.54
N PRO A 77 3.58 -8.56 -4.36
CA PRO A 77 3.86 -9.27 -5.61
C PRO A 77 4.21 -10.75 -5.42
N LEU A 78 4.84 -11.11 -4.30
CA LEU A 78 5.14 -12.51 -4.00
C LEU A 78 3.87 -13.30 -3.63
N ILE A 79 2.98 -12.68 -2.85
CA ILE A 79 1.75 -13.31 -2.37
C ILE A 79 0.76 -13.50 -3.50
N HIS A 80 0.50 -12.45 -4.29
CA HIS A 80 -0.48 -12.45 -5.39
C HIS A 80 0.06 -13.01 -6.70
N LYS A 81 1.38 -13.21 -6.80
CA LYS A 81 2.05 -13.86 -7.93
C LYS A 81 1.72 -13.24 -9.30
N PRO A 82 1.74 -11.91 -9.46
CA PRO A 82 1.56 -11.27 -10.76
C PRO A 82 2.70 -11.59 -11.74
N CYS A 83 3.84 -12.04 -11.21
CA CYS A 83 4.97 -12.63 -11.93
C CYS A 83 5.48 -13.87 -11.20
N SER A 84 6.41 -14.62 -11.80
CA SER A 84 6.95 -15.80 -11.13
C SER A 84 7.79 -15.41 -9.90
N PRO A 85 7.71 -16.17 -8.78
CA PRO A 85 8.52 -15.90 -7.59
C PRO A 85 10.03 -15.84 -7.88
N LYS A 86 10.52 -16.68 -8.80
CA LYS A 86 11.93 -16.69 -9.21
C LYS A 86 12.33 -15.39 -9.89
N GLU A 87 11.48 -14.88 -10.76
CA GLU A 87 11.70 -13.62 -11.46
C GLU A 87 11.65 -12.44 -10.49
N TYR A 88 10.65 -12.39 -9.62
CA TYR A 88 10.54 -11.38 -8.58
C TYR A 88 11.78 -11.33 -7.67
N HIS A 89 12.23 -12.48 -7.16
CA HIS A 89 13.46 -12.54 -6.36
C HIS A 89 14.71 -12.10 -7.13
N SER A 90 14.77 -12.40 -8.42
CA SER A 90 15.86 -11.93 -9.28
C SER A 90 15.88 -10.39 -9.38
N ILE A 91 14.70 -9.79 -9.55
CA ILE A 91 14.52 -8.32 -9.62
C ILE A 91 14.93 -7.67 -8.29
N VAL A 92 14.47 -8.22 -7.15
CA VAL A 92 14.84 -7.75 -5.81
C VAL A 92 16.35 -7.79 -5.59
N ASN A 93 17.00 -8.93 -5.92
CA ASN A 93 18.44 -9.09 -5.77
C ASN A 93 19.22 -8.15 -6.70
N LYS A 94 18.75 -7.94 -7.94
CA LYS A 94 19.35 -7.00 -8.89
C LYS A 94 19.33 -5.57 -8.32
N PHE A 95 18.20 -5.15 -7.74
CA PHE A 95 18.07 -3.85 -7.09
C PHE A 95 19.06 -3.69 -5.94
N VAL A 96 19.05 -4.61 -4.98
CA VAL A 96 19.95 -4.55 -3.82
C VAL A 96 21.43 -4.56 -4.24
N ASN A 97 21.80 -5.44 -5.17
CA ASN A 97 23.18 -5.50 -5.67
C ASN A 97 23.60 -4.21 -6.40
N SER A 98 22.66 -3.47 -6.98
CA SER A 98 22.98 -2.21 -7.67
C SER A 98 23.27 -1.04 -6.74
N ILE A 99 22.76 -1.07 -5.49
CA ILE A 99 22.96 -0.01 -4.50
C ILE A 99 24.01 -0.35 -3.45
N VAL A 100 24.31 -1.62 -3.21
CA VAL A 100 25.33 -2.06 -2.25
C VAL A 100 26.72 -1.77 -2.80
N GLN A 101 27.52 -1.01 -2.04
CA GLN A 101 28.86 -0.58 -2.46
C GLN A 101 29.92 -1.65 -2.22
N THR A 102 29.80 -2.40 -1.11
CA THR A 102 30.67 -3.54 -0.83
C THR A 102 30.03 -4.51 0.14
N THR A 103 30.51 -5.75 0.15
CA THR A 103 30.03 -6.82 1.04
C THR A 103 31.21 -7.55 1.67
N PHE A 104 31.11 -7.83 2.95
CA PHE A 104 32.10 -8.65 3.66
C PHE A 104 31.45 -9.63 4.62
N LYS A 105 32.18 -10.62 5.10
CA LYS A 105 31.65 -11.59 6.07
C LYS A 105 31.83 -11.09 7.49
N GLY A 106 30.71 -10.93 8.19
CA GLY A 106 30.69 -10.43 9.56
C GLY A 106 29.42 -10.84 10.30
N MET A 107 29.07 -10.10 11.34
CA MET A 107 27.87 -10.27 12.11
C MET A 107 27.41 -8.93 12.68
N GLU A 108 26.14 -8.62 12.48
CA GLU A 108 25.46 -7.50 13.09
C GLU A 108 24.34 -7.97 14.03
N SER A 109 23.86 -7.06 14.89
CA SER A 109 22.79 -7.35 15.85
C SER A 109 21.51 -7.85 15.17
N ILE A 110 21.19 -7.35 13.98
CA ILE A 110 20.04 -7.80 13.18
C ILE A 110 20.11 -9.30 12.86
N ASP A 111 21.30 -9.86 12.70
CA ASP A 111 21.47 -11.30 12.43
C ASP A 111 21.07 -12.17 13.63
N ILE A 112 21.09 -11.61 14.83
CA ILE A 112 20.67 -12.29 16.07
C ILE A 112 19.18 -12.13 16.28
N ILE A 113 18.68 -10.90 16.16
CA ILE A 113 17.30 -10.55 16.51
C ILE A 113 16.29 -10.90 15.41
N SER A 114 16.72 -11.07 14.16
CA SER A 114 15.86 -11.50 13.07
C SER A 114 15.42 -12.96 13.23
N GLY A 115 14.14 -13.24 13.12
CA GLY A 115 13.58 -14.58 13.28
C GLY A 115 13.47 -15.03 14.74
N ASN A 116 13.77 -16.30 15.03
CA ASN A 116 13.67 -16.83 16.38
C ASN A 116 14.95 -16.53 17.20
N VAL A 117 14.90 -15.47 17.99
CA VAL A 117 16.00 -14.97 18.84
C VAL A 117 16.57 -16.05 19.76
N LEU A 118 15.71 -16.82 20.45
CA LEU A 118 16.17 -17.88 21.36
C LEU A 118 16.93 -18.97 20.62
N ARG A 119 16.44 -19.38 19.45
CA ARG A 119 17.14 -20.36 18.60
C ARG A 119 18.50 -19.82 18.14
N ASN A 120 18.57 -18.56 17.76
CA ASN A 120 19.82 -17.93 17.33
C ASN A 120 20.85 -17.86 18.46
N ILE A 121 20.44 -17.42 19.66
CA ILE A 121 21.30 -17.35 20.85
C ILE A 121 21.73 -18.77 21.28
N PHE A 122 20.84 -19.74 21.27
CA PHE A 122 21.15 -21.13 21.60
C PHE A 122 22.16 -21.73 20.61
N ALA A 123 21.95 -21.53 19.32
CA ALA A 123 22.85 -22.01 18.28
C ALA A 123 24.26 -21.37 18.39
N LEU A 124 24.34 -20.07 18.73
CA LEU A 124 25.59 -19.37 19.02
C LEU A 124 26.31 -19.94 20.25
N GLY A 125 25.55 -20.13 21.33
CA GLY A 125 26.07 -20.70 22.59
C GLY A 125 26.60 -22.11 22.40
N MET A 126 25.88 -22.97 21.68
CA MET A 126 26.28 -24.34 21.35
C MET A 126 27.54 -24.37 20.47
N LYS A 127 27.61 -23.55 19.40
CA LYS A 127 28.77 -23.43 18.56
C LYS A 127 30.01 -22.96 19.35
N LYS A 128 29.83 -21.92 20.18
CA LYS A 128 30.88 -21.40 21.07
C LYS A 128 31.41 -22.47 22.03
N LYS A 129 30.51 -23.26 22.66
CA LYS A 129 30.87 -24.34 23.59
C LYS A 129 31.63 -25.45 22.88
N LEU A 130 31.18 -25.89 21.72
CA LEU A 130 31.85 -26.95 20.93
C LEU A 130 33.24 -26.54 20.48
N LEU A 131 33.40 -25.31 20.01
CA LEU A 131 34.71 -24.86 19.53
C LEU A 131 35.69 -24.55 20.66
N ARG A 132 35.22 -24.10 21.81
CA ARG A 132 36.04 -24.01 23.00
C ARG A 132 36.57 -25.36 23.42
N LEU A 133 35.76 -26.41 23.34
CA LEU A 133 36.17 -27.77 23.64
C LEU A 133 37.18 -28.38 22.64
N PHE A 134 37.02 -28.11 21.36
CA PHE A 134 37.82 -28.77 20.31
C PHE A 134 38.94 -27.91 19.77
N VAL A 135 38.79 -26.61 19.59
CA VAL A 135 39.78 -25.76 18.96
C VAL A 135 40.62 -25.00 19.95
N GLU A 136 40.06 -24.36 21.00
CA GLU A 136 40.85 -23.63 22.01
C GLU A 136 41.74 -24.57 22.80
N ARG A 137 41.25 -25.81 23.08
CA ARG A 137 42.04 -26.82 23.81
C ARG A 137 43.24 -27.33 22.99
N TRP A 138 43.11 -27.37 21.68
CA TRP A 138 44.16 -27.85 20.78
C TRP A 138 45.13 -26.76 20.33
N THR A 139 44.57 -25.58 20.01
CA THR A 139 45.39 -24.46 19.43
C THR A 139 45.91 -23.50 20.47
N LYS A 140 45.41 -23.56 21.74
CA LYS A 140 45.66 -22.60 22.83
C LYS A 140 45.36 -21.14 22.45
N ARG A 141 44.58 -20.91 21.39
CA ARG A 141 44.19 -19.58 20.91
C ARG A 141 42.69 -19.37 21.15
N PRO A 142 42.26 -18.18 21.57
CA PRO A 142 40.86 -17.88 21.73
C PRO A 142 40.18 -17.97 20.34
N CYS A 143 39.10 -18.75 20.27
CA CYS A 143 38.30 -18.87 19.06
C CYS A 143 37.05 -18.01 19.19
N TYR A 144 36.97 -17.03 18.36
CA TYR A 144 35.75 -16.23 18.19
C TYR A 144 34.94 -16.81 17.04
N ILE A 145 33.73 -17.33 17.34
CA ILE A 145 32.86 -17.85 16.32
C ILE A 145 31.57 -17.04 16.36
N TRP A 146 31.51 -16.34 15.31
CA TRP A 146 30.28 -15.65 14.94
C TRP A 146 29.69 -16.33 13.71
N PRO A 147 28.38 -16.41 13.54
CA PRO A 147 27.80 -16.76 12.25
C PRO A 147 28.22 -15.68 11.26
N TYR A 148 29.23 -15.95 10.45
CA TYR A 148 29.60 -15.04 9.38
C TYR A 148 28.45 -14.99 8.35
N ARG A 149 27.80 -13.86 8.29
CA ARG A 149 26.81 -13.53 7.27
C ARG A 149 27.35 -12.41 6.40
N ASP A 150 26.70 -12.16 5.28
CA ASP A 150 27.02 -11.00 4.46
C ASP A 150 26.59 -9.73 5.20
N ILE A 151 27.53 -8.82 5.34
CA ILE A 151 27.32 -7.45 5.81
C ILE A 151 27.38 -6.56 4.59
N HIS A 152 26.31 -5.81 4.36
CA HIS A 152 26.19 -4.92 3.23
C HIS A 152 26.57 -3.50 3.61
N VAL A 153 27.66 -3.00 3.06
CA VAL A 153 28.04 -1.59 3.23
C VAL A 153 27.33 -0.79 2.15
N CYS A 154 26.45 0.09 2.59
CA CYS A 154 25.68 0.95 1.71
C CYS A 154 25.44 2.29 2.40
N VAL A 155 26.17 3.31 1.98
CA VAL A 155 26.17 4.66 2.56
C VAL A 155 25.98 5.66 1.43
N GLU A 156 24.81 6.32 1.42
CA GLU A 156 24.45 7.33 0.42
C GLU A 156 24.79 6.89 -1.04
N PRO A 157 24.26 5.74 -1.50
CA PRO A 157 24.56 5.30 -2.85
C PRO A 157 24.04 6.32 -3.87
N GLU A 158 24.92 6.88 -4.69
CA GLU A 158 24.61 7.96 -5.65
C GLU A 158 23.50 7.57 -6.63
N ASN A 159 23.41 6.28 -6.94
CA ASN A 159 22.43 5.76 -7.90
C ASN A 159 21.11 5.31 -7.27
N PHE A 160 20.85 5.55 -5.98
CA PHE A 160 19.69 5.01 -5.26
C PHE A 160 18.36 5.23 -5.99
N TYR A 161 18.05 6.47 -6.35
CA TYR A 161 16.78 6.81 -6.98
C TYR A 161 16.64 6.24 -8.41
N VAL A 162 17.76 6.17 -9.15
CA VAL A 162 17.77 5.55 -10.48
C VAL A 162 17.54 4.05 -10.35
N ALA A 163 18.17 3.41 -9.39
CA ALA A 163 18.03 1.98 -9.12
C ALA A 163 16.61 1.65 -8.64
N ALA A 164 16.02 2.48 -7.76
CA ALA A 164 14.65 2.32 -7.27
C ALA A 164 13.62 2.45 -8.42
N LYS A 165 13.77 3.44 -9.30
CA LYS A 165 12.93 3.55 -10.51
C LYS A 165 13.07 2.32 -11.43
N GLN A 166 14.28 1.86 -11.63
CA GLN A 166 14.51 0.66 -12.44
C GLN A 166 13.92 -0.59 -11.81
N PHE A 167 13.96 -0.71 -10.48
CA PHE A 167 13.31 -1.79 -9.75
C PHE A 167 11.79 -1.81 -9.98
N ILE A 168 11.12 -0.66 -9.89
CA ILE A 168 9.69 -0.55 -10.20
C ILE A 168 9.41 -0.91 -11.65
N ARG A 169 10.20 -0.41 -12.61
CA ARG A 169 10.06 -0.76 -14.04
C ARG A 169 10.21 -2.26 -14.29
N ASP A 170 11.21 -2.88 -13.66
CA ASP A 170 11.46 -4.31 -13.80
C ASP A 170 10.25 -5.13 -13.28
N ILE A 171 9.66 -4.73 -12.13
CA ILE A 171 8.44 -5.37 -11.60
C ILE A 171 7.26 -5.19 -12.57
N LEU A 172 6.98 -3.96 -13.02
CA LEU A 172 5.88 -3.70 -13.95
C LEU A 172 6.05 -4.50 -15.24
N THR A 173 7.28 -4.58 -15.77
CA THR A 173 7.58 -5.39 -16.96
C THR A 173 7.34 -6.87 -16.72
N ALA A 174 7.76 -7.39 -15.56
CA ALA A 174 7.52 -8.79 -15.17
C ALA A 174 6.03 -9.12 -14.98
N MET A 175 5.22 -8.11 -14.64
CA MET A 175 3.76 -8.21 -14.60
C MET A 175 3.11 -8.14 -15.99
N GLY A 176 3.88 -7.90 -17.04
CA GLY A 176 3.39 -7.80 -18.43
C GLY A 176 2.95 -6.38 -18.84
N ALA A 177 3.33 -5.34 -18.08
CA ALA A 177 3.00 -3.98 -18.45
C ALA A 177 3.83 -3.47 -19.64
N ASP A 178 3.17 -2.77 -20.56
CA ASP A 178 3.81 -1.97 -21.59
C ASP A 178 4.13 -0.58 -21.01
N LEU A 179 5.39 -0.32 -20.73
CA LEU A 179 5.84 0.93 -20.11
C LEU A 179 5.63 2.18 -20.99
N ASN A 180 5.31 2.01 -22.28
CA ASN A 180 4.99 3.12 -23.20
C ASN A 180 3.54 3.60 -23.07
N LYS A 181 2.68 2.86 -22.36
CA LYS A 181 1.29 3.20 -22.12
C LYS A 181 1.10 3.70 -20.68
N PRO A 182 0.06 4.51 -20.41
CA PRO A 182 -0.34 4.82 -19.05
C PRO A 182 -0.69 3.55 -18.27
N ILE A 183 -0.26 3.50 -17.03
CA ILE A 183 -0.46 2.38 -16.11
C ILE A 183 -1.17 2.88 -14.86
N VAL A 184 -2.29 2.25 -14.51
CA VAL A 184 -2.99 2.45 -13.24
C VAL A 184 -2.59 1.36 -12.27
N LEU A 185 -2.23 1.76 -11.06
CA LEU A 185 -1.89 0.87 -9.95
C LEU A 185 -2.83 1.12 -8.78
N ASP A 186 -3.23 0.06 -8.10
CA ASP A 186 -3.97 0.17 -6.84
C ASP A 186 -3.01 0.41 -5.67
N GLN A 187 -3.27 1.45 -4.88
CA GLN A 187 -2.53 1.86 -3.69
C GLN A 187 -0.99 1.90 -3.87
N PRO A 188 -0.43 2.52 -4.93
CA PRO A 188 1.03 2.61 -5.06
C PRO A 188 1.65 3.69 -4.17
N PHE A 189 0.81 4.58 -3.62
CA PHE A 189 1.21 5.72 -2.79
C PHE A 189 0.35 5.77 -1.53
N GLU A 190 0.94 6.25 -0.45
CA GLU A 190 0.21 6.49 0.80
C GLU A 190 -0.73 7.70 0.65
N GLY A 191 -1.96 7.59 1.15
CA GLY A 191 -3.02 8.59 0.94
C GLY A 191 -2.70 9.99 1.50
N ASN A 192 -1.96 10.09 2.61
CA ASN A 192 -1.62 11.38 3.22
C ASN A 192 -0.43 12.09 2.56
N ALA A 193 0.54 11.34 2.04
CA ALA A 193 1.79 11.91 1.55
C ALA A 193 2.30 11.15 0.31
N PRO A 194 1.52 11.10 -0.78
CA PRO A 194 1.87 10.33 -1.97
C PRO A 194 3.18 10.80 -2.62
N GLU A 195 3.55 12.07 -2.44
CA GLU A 195 4.78 12.66 -2.97
C GLU A 195 6.04 11.97 -2.46
N ASN A 196 6.00 11.37 -1.28
CA ASN A 196 7.13 10.63 -0.73
C ASN A 196 7.59 9.50 -1.64
N SER A 197 6.64 8.81 -2.29
CA SER A 197 6.91 7.73 -3.24
C SER A 197 7.14 8.18 -4.68
N PHE A 198 6.72 9.38 -5.09
CA PHE A 198 6.76 9.83 -6.50
C PHE A 198 8.15 9.74 -7.14
N LYS A 199 9.19 9.96 -6.36
CA LYS A 199 10.60 9.89 -6.81
C LYS A 199 11.02 8.49 -7.27
N PHE A 200 10.26 7.45 -6.95
CA PHE A 200 10.54 6.06 -7.34
C PHE A 200 9.81 5.64 -8.62
N PHE A 201 8.94 6.49 -9.16
CA PHE A 201 8.13 6.18 -10.34
C PHE A 201 8.42 7.14 -11.50
N ASP A 202 7.97 6.75 -12.69
CA ASP A 202 8.05 7.59 -13.88
C ASP A 202 6.75 8.37 -14.09
N ASP A 203 6.86 9.69 -14.11
CA ASP A 203 5.73 10.61 -14.29
C ASP A 203 4.50 10.21 -13.46
N PRO A 204 4.64 10.14 -12.11
CA PRO A 204 3.55 9.71 -11.23
C PRO A 204 2.52 10.81 -11.02
N ILE A 205 1.25 10.39 -10.96
CA ILE A 205 0.12 11.18 -10.47
C ILE A 205 -0.73 10.34 -9.52
N ALA A 206 -1.40 10.97 -8.58
CA ALA A 206 -2.23 10.29 -7.59
C ALA A 206 -3.68 10.82 -7.62
N LEU A 207 -4.62 9.90 -7.59
CA LEU A 207 -6.04 10.12 -7.34
C LEU A 207 -6.30 9.65 -5.91
N ILE A 208 -6.61 10.58 -5.00
CA ILE A 208 -6.83 10.25 -3.59
C ILE A 208 -8.33 10.25 -3.32
N VAL A 209 -8.90 9.05 -3.21
CA VAL A 209 -10.32 8.87 -2.95
C VAL A 209 -10.56 8.87 -1.46
N ASP A 210 -11.40 9.78 -1.02
CA ASP A 210 -11.90 9.86 0.35
C ASP A 210 -13.41 9.70 0.36
N ARG A 211 -13.98 9.47 1.53
CA ARG A 211 -15.39 9.15 1.70
C ARG A 211 -15.94 9.79 2.97
N ASP A 212 -17.25 10.04 2.96
CA ASP A 212 -17.96 10.51 4.13
C ASP A 212 -17.72 9.58 5.34
N PRO A 213 -17.20 10.08 6.47
CA PRO A 213 -16.86 9.26 7.62
C PRO A 213 -18.08 8.56 8.25
N ARG A 214 -19.30 9.07 8.06
CA ARG A 214 -20.53 8.42 8.55
C ARG A 214 -20.78 7.12 7.79
N ASP A 215 -20.63 7.17 6.46
CA ASP A 215 -20.83 6.01 5.60
C ASP A 215 -19.69 5.01 5.74
N LEU A 216 -18.44 5.49 5.86
CA LEU A 216 -17.29 4.63 6.15
C LEU A 216 -17.47 3.86 7.46
N PHE A 217 -17.87 4.55 8.54
CA PHE A 217 -18.11 3.91 9.84
C PHE A 217 -19.22 2.85 9.76
N LEU A 218 -20.34 3.19 9.14
CA LEU A 218 -21.49 2.29 9.02
C LEU A 218 -21.19 1.09 8.12
N GLU A 219 -20.52 1.30 6.99
CA GLU A 219 -20.13 0.22 6.09
C GLU A 219 -19.22 -0.78 6.78
N VAL A 220 -18.13 -0.32 7.39
CA VAL A 220 -17.17 -1.20 8.07
C VAL A 220 -17.83 -1.91 9.26
N LYS A 221 -18.68 -1.22 10.01
CA LYS A 221 -19.38 -1.80 11.16
C LYS A 221 -20.41 -2.86 10.78
N LYS A 222 -21.11 -2.68 9.68
CA LYS A 222 -22.23 -3.56 9.28
C LYS A 222 -21.83 -4.60 8.23
N HIS A 223 -20.82 -4.31 7.40
CA HIS A 223 -20.46 -5.11 6.24
C HIS A 223 -18.96 -5.44 6.15
N GLY A 224 -18.11 -4.76 6.94
CA GLY A 224 -16.67 -4.91 6.85
C GLY A 224 -16.17 -6.18 7.54
N PHE A 225 -15.88 -7.20 6.77
CA PHE A 225 -15.31 -8.45 7.29
C PHE A 225 -13.82 -8.35 7.63
N ASN A 226 -13.07 -7.62 6.83
CA ASN A 226 -11.61 -7.49 6.95
C ASN A 226 -11.18 -6.11 7.42
N GLU A 227 -11.82 -5.05 6.96
CA GLU A 227 -11.52 -3.66 7.29
C GLU A 227 -11.71 -3.38 8.78
N GLY A 228 -12.63 -4.05 9.45
CA GLY A 228 -12.83 -3.96 10.91
C GLY A 228 -11.60 -4.31 11.75
N ARG A 229 -10.55 -4.91 11.15
CA ARG A 229 -9.27 -5.13 11.81
C ARG A 229 -8.36 -3.90 11.77
N PHE A 230 -8.53 -3.03 10.79
CA PHE A 230 -7.70 -1.85 10.54
C PHE A 230 -8.38 -0.56 10.98
N ILE A 231 -9.71 -0.54 10.99
CA ILE A 231 -10.53 0.61 11.37
C ILE A 231 -11.23 0.31 12.69
N PRO A 232 -11.07 1.13 13.74
CA PRO A 232 -11.64 0.87 15.05
C PRO A 232 -13.13 1.23 15.10
N ILE A 233 -14.00 0.25 14.85
CA ILE A 233 -15.46 0.42 14.77
C ILE A 233 -16.20 0.03 16.05
N GLU A 234 -15.55 -0.57 17.00
CA GLU A 234 -16.15 -0.98 18.29
C GLU A 234 -16.54 0.22 19.17
N ASN A 235 -15.97 1.39 18.91
CA ASN A 235 -16.23 2.63 19.63
C ASN A 235 -16.10 3.83 18.70
N VAL A 236 -17.17 4.59 18.53
CA VAL A 236 -17.21 5.76 17.64
C VAL A 236 -16.17 6.84 18.01
N ARG A 237 -15.84 7.00 19.32
CA ARG A 237 -14.81 7.97 19.75
C ARG A 237 -13.42 7.55 19.27
N LYS A 238 -13.10 6.25 19.31
CA LYS A 238 -11.85 5.73 18.77
C LYS A 238 -11.81 5.85 17.26
N PHE A 239 -12.93 5.61 16.58
CA PHE A 239 -13.04 5.82 15.14
C PHE A 239 -12.74 7.27 14.76
N VAL A 240 -13.36 8.23 15.44
CA VAL A 240 -13.14 9.67 15.18
C VAL A 240 -11.68 10.07 15.44
N GLU A 241 -11.08 9.59 16.54
CA GLU A 241 -9.67 9.86 16.80
C GLU A 241 -8.76 9.25 15.73
N TYR A 242 -8.99 8.00 15.36
CA TYR A 242 -8.29 7.32 14.27
C TYR A 242 -8.43 8.12 12.96
N PHE A 243 -9.66 8.47 12.57
CA PHE A 243 -9.93 9.20 11.34
C PHE A 243 -9.17 10.53 11.29
N LYS A 244 -9.23 11.33 12.35
CA LYS A 244 -8.45 12.58 12.46
C LYS A 244 -6.94 12.35 12.28
N ARG A 245 -6.41 11.23 12.79
CA ARG A 245 -4.97 10.93 12.70
C ARG A 245 -4.54 10.51 11.31
N ILE A 246 -5.31 9.69 10.63
CA ILE A 246 -4.95 9.24 9.28
C ILE A 246 -5.16 10.33 8.21
N HIS A 247 -5.89 11.41 8.51
CA HIS A 247 -6.15 12.53 7.60
C HIS A 247 -5.35 13.81 7.91
N THR A 248 -4.28 13.72 8.70
CA THR A 248 -3.53 14.89 9.19
C THR A 248 -2.96 15.77 8.09
N GLN A 249 -2.62 15.23 6.94
CA GLN A 249 -2.00 15.96 5.82
C GLN A 249 -2.96 16.23 4.65
N ARG A 250 -4.23 15.85 4.75
CA ARG A 250 -5.20 15.97 3.67
C ARG A 250 -5.27 17.38 3.05
N HIS A 251 -5.20 18.41 3.85
CA HIS A 251 -5.33 19.81 3.39
C HIS A 251 -4.11 20.34 2.64
N THR A 252 -2.97 19.68 2.70
CA THR A 252 -1.73 20.08 2.04
C THR A 252 -1.48 19.40 0.70
N MET A 253 -2.36 18.48 0.29
CA MET A 253 -2.15 17.58 -0.86
C MET A 253 -2.57 18.15 -2.21
N GLN A 254 -3.03 19.38 -2.32
CA GLN A 254 -3.42 19.96 -3.62
C GLN A 254 -2.19 20.38 -4.41
N THR A 255 -1.74 19.49 -5.30
CA THR A 255 -0.68 19.78 -6.26
C THR A 255 -1.17 19.54 -7.68
N ASP A 256 -0.38 19.88 -8.68
CA ASP A 256 -0.64 19.54 -10.09
C ASP A 256 -0.52 18.03 -10.39
N ARG A 257 -0.03 17.24 -9.42
CA ARG A 257 0.13 15.78 -9.50
C ARG A 257 -0.80 14.99 -8.59
N ILE A 258 -1.62 15.65 -7.79
CA ILE A 258 -2.55 15.00 -6.85
C ILE A 258 -3.94 15.58 -7.05
N LEU A 259 -4.91 14.70 -7.30
CA LEU A 259 -6.31 15.05 -7.39
C LEU A 259 -7.08 14.37 -6.26
N PRO A 260 -7.49 15.13 -5.22
CA PRO A 260 -8.43 14.62 -4.22
C PRO A 260 -9.82 14.45 -4.84
N ILE A 261 -10.47 13.35 -4.51
CA ILE A 261 -11.80 12.98 -5.01
C ILE A 261 -12.64 12.52 -3.83
N GLN A 262 -13.83 13.09 -3.69
CA GLN A 262 -14.82 12.57 -2.77
C GLN A 262 -15.59 11.44 -3.46
N PHE A 263 -15.70 10.28 -2.82
CA PHE A 263 -16.43 9.11 -3.37
C PHE A 263 -17.85 9.47 -3.79
N GLU A 264 -18.54 10.24 -2.97
CA GLU A 264 -19.91 10.70 -3.21
C GLU A 264 -19.99 11.59 -4.46
N ASP A 265 -18.97 12.41 -4.76
CA ASP A 265 -18.94 13.23 -5.96
C ASP A 265 -18.87 12.42 -7.26
N LEU A 266 -18.27 11.22 -7.23
CA LEU A 266 -18.33 10.31 -8.38
C LEU A 266 -19.74 9.78 -8.66
N ILE A 267 -20.62 9.87 -7.69
CA ILE A 267 -22.00 9.38 -7.75
C ILE A 267 -22.97 10.51 -8.04
N TYR A 268 -22.99 11.51 -7.18
CA TYR A 268 -23.95 12.61 -7.23
C TYR A 268 -23.59 13.69 -8.25
N ASN A 269 -22.30 13.89 -8.48
CA ASN A 269 -21.73 14.87 -9.41
C ASN A 269 -20.95 14.18 -10.55
N TYR A 270 -21.42 13.01 -11.01
CA TYR A 270 -20.72 12.11 -11.91
C TYR A 270 -20.07 12.82 -13.10
N GLU A 271 -20.84 13.58 -13.89
CA GLU A 271 -20.33 14.18 -15.14
C GLU A 271 -19.22 15.21 -14.85
N VAL A 272 -19.37 16.02 -13.81
CA VAL A 272 -18.38 17.04 -13.45
C VAL A 272 -17.10 16.40 -12.89
N THR A 273 -17.25 15.42 -12.00
CA THR A 273 -16.13 14.77 -11.33
C THR A 273 -15.35 13.89 -12.29
N THR A 274 -16.03 13.13 -13.13
CA THR A 274 -15.37 12.29 -14.14
C THR A 274 -14.64 13.12 -15.19
N GLN A 275 -15.17 14.29 -15.60
CA GLN A 275 -14.43 15.20 -16.49
C GLN A 275 -13.13 15.73 -15.87
N LYS A 276 -13.12 16.01 -14.56
CA LYS A 276 -11.88 16.38 -13.85
C LYS A 276 -10.86 15.24 -13.90
N VAL A 277 -11.29 14.00 -13.65
CA VAL A 277 -10.42 12.80 -13.72
C VAL A 277 -9.87 12.60 -15.13
N ILE A 278 -10.74 12.66 -16.14
CA ILE A 278 -10.36 12.52 -17.57
C ILE A 278 -9.26 13.53 -17.92
N LYS A 279 -9.46 14.80 -17.59
CA LYS A 279 -8.50 15.86 -17.87
C LYS A 279 -7.19 15.67 -17.10
N PHE A 280 -7.27 15.35 -15.82
CA PHE A 280 -6.13 15.19 -14.94
C PHE A 280 -5.25 14.00 -15.36
N CYS A 281 -5.86 12.86 -15.64
CA CYS A 281 -5.18 11.64 -16.07
C CYS A 281 -4.87 11.61 -17.57
N ARG A 282 -5.27 12.65 -18.34
CA ARG A 282 -5.09 12.72 -19.80
C ARG A 282 -5.65 11.48 -20.50
N LEU A 283 -6.83 11.03 -20.06
CA LEU A 283 -7.46 9.82 -20.60
C LEU A 283 -7.91 10.04 -22.03
N GLY A 284 -7.85 8.96 -22.82
CA GLY A 284 -8.27 8.97 -24.22
C GLY A 284 -9.78 8.90 -24.42
N GLN A 285 -10.22 8.09 -25.38
CA GLN A 285 -11.63 7.93 -25.69
C GLN A 285 -12.35 7.09 -24.64
N HIS A 286 -13.48 7.58 -24.11
CA HIS A 286 -14.34 6.86 -23.18
C HIS A 286 -15.24 5.89 -23.96
N VAL A 287 -14.81 4.64 -24.11
CA VAL A 287 -15.46 3.65 -24.99
C VAL A 287 -16.54 2.83 -24.29
N ARG A 288 -16.44 2.63 -22.99
CA ARG A 288 -17.33 1.76 -22.19
C ARG A 288 -18.08 2.52 -21.11
N LYS A 289 -18.56 3.72 -21.42
CA LYS A 289 -19.19 4.64 -20.45
C LYS A 289 -20.27 3.93 -19.60
N ARG A 290 -20.10 3.96 -18.27
CA ARG A 290 -21.00 3.36 -17.26
C ARG A 290 -21.19 1.83 -17.36
N GLN A 291 -20.30 1.14 -18.04
CA GLN A 291 -20.38 -0.32 -18.19
C GLN A 291 -19.62 -1.05 -17.07
N ILE A 292 -18.57 -0.43 -16.53
CA ILE A 292 -17.77 -1.01 -15.45
C ILE A 292 -18.07 -0.26 -14.14
N PHE A 293 -17.91 1.07 -14.11
CA PHE A 293 -18.35 1.88 -13.00
C PHE A 293 -19.80 2.37 -13.21
N ASN A 294 -20.71 1.95 -12.35
CA ASN A 294 -22.11 2.34 -12.41
C ASN A 294 -22.52 3.17 -11.18
N PRO A 295 -22.63 4.51 -11.28
CA PRO A 295 -23.03 5.37 -10.16
C PRO A 295 -24.41 5.05 -9.61
N GLN A 296 -25.38 4.55 -10.43
CA GLN A 296 -26.69 4.15 -9.97
C GLN A 296 -26.67 2.93 -9.05
N ARG A 297 -25.65 2.08 -9.17
CA ARG A 297 -25.41 0.97 -8.25
C ARG A 297 -24.70 1.45 -6.98
N SER A 298 -23.63 2.23 -7.16
CA SER A 298 -22.78 2.71 -6.06
C SER A 298 -23.51 3.68 -5.13
N ILE A 299 -24.58 4.34 -5.58
CA ILE A 299 -25.39 5.22 -4.74
C ILE A 299 -26.00 4.48 -3.54
N ASN A 300 -26.24 3.18 -3.65
CA ASN A 300 -26.75 2.37 -2.54
C ASN A 300 -25.78 2.30 -1.36
N ASN A 301 -24.49 2.59 -1.58
CA ASN A 301 -23.45 2.60 -0.56
C ASN A 301 -23.24 4.00 0.05
N THR A 302 -24.14 4.92 -0.21
CA THR A 302 -24.12 6.29 0.36
C THR A 302 -25.30 6.55 1.27
N ASN A 303 -25.17 7.52 2.17
CA ASN A 303 -26.21 7.88 3.15
C ASN A 303 -26.74 6.64 3.89
N LEU A 304 -25.84 5.82 4.39
CA LEU A 304 -26.14 4.50 4.97
C LEU A 304 -26.95 4.57 6.25
N ILE A 305 -27.03 5.73 6.92
CA ILE A 305 -27.89 5.90 8.11
C ILE A 305 -29.37 5.59 7.81
N ARG A 306 -29.81 5.73 6.55
CA ARG A 306 -31.15 5.34 6.10
C ARG A 306 -31.45 3.85 6.30
N LEU A 307 -30.42 3.00 6.25
CA LEU A 307 -30.52 1.54 6.47
C LEU A 307 -30.34 1.15 7.95
N TYR A 308 -29.64 1.99 8.73
CA TYR A 308 -29.22 1.71 10.10
C TYR A 308 -29.61 2.83 11.06
N PRO A 309 -30.93 3.14 11.20
CA PRO A 309 -31.39 4.24 12.05
C PRO A 309 -31.04 4.06 13.53
N GLU A 310 -30.75 2.83 13.97
CA GLU A 310 -30.28 2.53 15.31
C GLU A 310 -28.89 3.10 15.62
N GLU A 311 -28.11 3.44 14.60
CA GLU A 311 -26.76 4.02 14.72
C GLU A 311 -26.77 5.57 14.79
N LYS A 312 -27.94 6.17 14.94
CA LYS A 312 -28.12 7.63 14.91
C LYS A 312 -27.20 8.38 15.87
N GLU A 313 -27.06 7.92 17.10
CA GLU A 313 -26.20 8.55 18.12
C GLU A 313 -24.72 8.54 17.69
N ASN A 314 -24.25 7.46 17.08
CA ASN A 314 -22.90 7.35 16.55
C ASN A 314 -22.68 8.31 15.38
N VAL A 315 -23.64 8.40 14.48
CA VAL A 315 -23.59 9.30 13.32
C VAL A 315 -23.59 10.76 13.76
N GLU A 316 -24.47 11.17 14.69
CA GLU A 316 -24.49 12.51 15.27
C GLU A 316 -23.16 12.88 15.94
N TYR A 317 -22.52 11.92 16.60
CA TYR A 317 -21.19 12.14 17.18
C TYR A 317 -20.14 12.37 16.08
N ILE A 318 -20.15 11.60 14.99
CA ILE A 318 -19.24 11.78 13.84
C ILE A 318 -19.48 13.16 13.20
N GLU A 319 -20.74 13.54 12.97
CA GLU A 319 -21.10 14.84 12.39
C GLU A 319 -20.56 16.02 13.20
N LYS A 320 -20.66 15.93 14.52
CA LYS A 320 -20.15 16.95 15.43
C LYS A 320 -18.62 17.06 15.40
N GLU A 321 -17.93 15.94 15.34
CA GLU A 321 -16.48 15.86 15.52
C GLU A 321 -15.68 15.96 14.22
N LEU A 322 -16.30 15.70 13.06
CA LEU A 322 -15.67 15.66 11.74
C LEU A 322 -16.42 16.51 10.69
N PRO A 323 -16.90 17.73 11.02
CA PRO A 323 -17.76 18.50 10.10
C PRO A 323 -17.09 18.81 8.76
N GLU A 324 -15.77 18.97 8.73
CA GLU A 324 -14.99 19.30 7.52
C GLU A 324 -14.85 18.14 6.53
N TYR A 325 -15.21 16.91 6.94
CA TYR A 325 -15.12 15.70 6.10
C TYR A 325 -16.48 15.24 5.57
N LEU A 326 -17.57 15.90 5.98
CA LEU A 326 -18.92 15.45 5.64
C LEU A 326 -19.31 15.80 4.21
N PHE A 327 -19.94 14.85 3.55
CA PHE A 327 -20.66 15.14 2.32
C PHE A 327 -22.06 15.70 2.63
N HIS A 328 -22.47 16.72 1.90
CA HIS A 328 -23.74 17.44 2.12
C HIS A 328 -24.91 16.77 1.41
N PHE A 329 -25.37 15.62 1.94
CA PHE A 329 -26.51 14.88 1.37
C PHE A 329 -27.81 15.69 1.28
N GLU A 330 -27.96 16.72 2.12
CA GLU A 330 -29.10 17.63 2.09
C GLU A 330 -29.27 18.37 0.76
N ASN A 331 -28.22 18.52 -0.03
CA ASN A 331 -28.27 19.11 -1.36
C ASN A 331 -28.89 18.18 -2.41
N TYR A 332 -29.09 16.90 -2.07
CA TYR A 332 -29.53 15.82 -2.98
C TYR A 332 -30.78 15.09 -2.48
N LYS A 333 -31.66 15.78 -1.72
CA LYS A 333 -32.87 15.19 -1.11
C LYS A 333 -33.83 14.56 -2.11
N ASP A 334 -33.83 15.03 -3.36
CA ASP A 334 -34.69 14.51 -4.42
C ASP A 334 -34.19 13.19 -5.02
N VAL A 335 -32.92 12.80 -4.70
CA VAL A 335 -32.34 11.57 -5.16
C VAL A 335 -32.83 10.42 -4.29
N LYS A 336 -33.70 9.58 -4.85
CA LYS A 336 -34.19 8.40 -4.15
C LYS A 336 -33.17 7.26 -4.21
N ILE A 337 -32.74 6.82 -3.05
CA ILE A 337 -31.92 5.63 -2.90
C ILE A 337 -32.84 4.49 -2.48
N SER A 338 -33.06 3.52 -3.36
CA SER A 338 -34.08 2.46 -3.16
C SER A 338 -33.47 1.07 -2.90
N GLY A 339 -32.17 0.90 -3.11
CA GLY A 339 -31.50 -0.39 -2.98
C GLY A 339 -30.83 -0.60 -1.62
N ASP A 340 -30.57 -1.86 -1.33
CA ASP A 340 -29.72 -2.27 -0.21
C ASP A 340 -28.25 -2.05 -0.53
N PHE A 341 -27.39 -2.12 0.49
CA PHE A 341 -25.94 -2.05 0.36
C PHE A 341 -25.43 -3.07 -0.68
N VAL A 342 -24.49 -2.65 -1.52
CA VAL A 342 -23.92 -3.48 -2.59
C VAL A 342 -22.43 -3.70 -2.32
N LEU A 343 -22.03 -4.93 -2.08
CA LEU A 343 -20.61 -5.28 -1.90
C LEU A 343 -19.85 -5.20 -3.23
N GLY A 344 -18.86 -4.32 -3.29
CA GLY A 344 -17.82 -4.28 -4.31
C GLY A 344 -18.25 -4.23 -5.78
N SER A 345 -17.29 -4.22 -6.68
CA SER A 345 -17.51 -4.50 -8.10
C SER A 345 -17.71 -6.01 -8.34
N GLU A 346 -18.38 -6.39 -9.43
CA GLU A 346 -18.55 -7.81 -9.79
C GLU A 346 -17.21 -8.57 -9.84
N LYS A 347 -16.17 -7.91 -10.29
CA LYS A 347 -14.80 -8.47 -10.32
C LYS A 347 -14.25 -8.76 -8.92
N HIS A 348 -14.53 -7.91 -7.94
CA HIS A 348 -14.11 -8.14 -6.53
C HIS A 348 -14.90 -9.29 -5.89
N ILE A 349 -16.17 -9.43 -6.22
CA ILE A 349 -17.01 -10.55 -5.76
C ILE A 349 -16.47 -11.87 -6.32
N GLU A 350 -16.21 -11.95 -7.63
CA GLU A 350 -15.64 -13.15 -8.25
C GLU A 350 -14.26 -13.54 -7.68
N ASN A 351 -13.41 -12.55 -7.40
CA ASN A 351 -12.09 -12.80 -6.81
C ASN A 351 -12.18 -13.22 -5.34
N SER A 352 -13.09 -12.65 -4.57
CA SER A 352 -13.33 -13.08 -3.18
C SER A 352 -13.92 -14.49 -3.12
N GLU A 353 -14.86 -14.83 -3.98
CA GLU A 353 -15.41 -16.19 -4.08
C GLU A 353 -14.34 -17.20 -4.48
N LYS A 354 -13.48 -16.89 -5.45
CA LYS A 354 -12.33 -17.76 -5.82
C LYS A 354 -11.37 -17.98 -4.67
N MET A 355 -11.10 -16.94 -3.84
CA MET A 355 -10.25 -17.09 -2.65
C MET A 355 -10.91 -17.92 -1.54
N PHE A 356 -12.23 -17.86 -1.38
CA PHE A 356 -12.97 -18.69 -0.42
C PHE A 356 -13.02 -20.16 -0.85
N HIS A 357 -13.16 -20.45 -2.14
CA HIS A 357 -13.16 -21.84 -2.68
C HIS A 357 -11.78 -22.51 -2.67
N LEU A 358 -10.67 -21.76 -2.52
CA LEU A 358 -9.33 -22.32 -2.37
C LEU A 358 -8.98 -22.70 -0.92
N LYS A 359 -9.89 -22.49 0.04
CA LYS A 359 -9.70 -22.81 1.47
C LYS A 359 -10.55 -23.99 1.99
N HIS A 360 -11.21 -24.73 1.07
CA HIS A 360 -11.95 -25.96 1.39
C HIS A 360 -11.43 -27.15 0.54
#